data_6828fa1605a84d6255b5f1fc9a6cd054
#
_entry.id   6828fa1605a84d6255b5f1fc9a6cd054
#
_cell.length_a   1.000
_cell.length_b   1.000
_cell.length_c   1.000
_cell.angle_alpha   90.00
_cell.angle_beta   90.00
_cell.angle_gamma   90.00
#
_symmetry.space_group_name_H-M   'P 1'
#
loop_
_entity.id
_entity.type
_entity.pdbx_description
1 polymer ?
#
loop_
_entity_poly.entity_id
_entity_poly.type
_entity_poly.pdbx_seq_one_letter_code
_entity_poly.pdbx_strand_id
1 'polypeptide(L)'
;MTPFKADLHIHTVLSPCGDLEMSPTAIVERALARGLDMIAITDHNTTRQVKVAQKVGRDRGLFVLGGVEVTSQEEAHCLSYFETDEQLDEFQEVLDAHLPPIPNDEDRFGYQLIVDENDEIVGEEEYHLLNGIDVDIDGIYEEVHRIGGLFVPAHVNKGTTSLTSQLGFVPPDLKADGLEINRFTTRDEMLKKFAYLKRFNFITDSDAHYIDNVGDVYNVIYMEHRTFAEFRMALKGEEGRWIDTMAFREAPLKKIL
;
A
#
# COMPACT_ATOMS: atom_id res chain seq x y z
N MET A 1 -18.49 13.05 11.26
CA MET A 1 -17.36 12.21 10.84
C MET A 1 -17.19 11.06 11.81
N THR A 2 -17.10 9.86 11.31
CA THR A 2 -16.82 8.64 12.09
C THR A 2 -15.34 8.32 11.97
N PRO A 3 -14.62 8.00 13.06
CA PRO A 3 -13.25 7.53 12.98
C PRO A 3 -13.23 6.07 12.51
N PHE A 4 -12.42 5.77 11.50
CA PHE A 4 -12.17 4.41 11.00
C PHE A 4 -10.68 4.11 11.08
N LYS A 5 -10.33 2.93 11.60
CA LYS A 5 -8.96 2.44 11.68
C LYS A 5 -8.59 1.74 10.37
N ALA A 6 -7.53 2.19 9.72
CA ALA A 6 -7.12 1.73 8.41
C ALA A 6 -5.62 1.42 8.35
N ASP A 7 -5.27 0.20 7.92
CA ASP A 7 -3.93 -0.20 7.54
C ASP A 7 -3.91 -0.36 6.01
N LEU A 8 -3.24 0.56 5.33
CA LEU A 8 -3.37 0.73 3.89
C LEU A 8 -2.17 0.22 3.08
N HIS A 9 -1.26 -0.52 3.73
CA HIS A 9 -0.07 -1.08 3.09
C HIS A 9 0.21 -2.48 3.64
N ILE A 10 -0.33 -3.50 2.96
CA ILE A 10 -0.24 -4.91 3.36
C ILE A 10 0.07 -5.77 2.14
N HIS A 11 1.06 -6.64 2.26
CA HIS A 11 1.43 -7.63 1.25
C HIS A 11 0.79 -8.98 1.54
N THR A 12 0.51 -9.73 0.49
CA THR A 12 0.00 -11.10 0.60
C THR A 12 1.08 -12.14 0.30
N VAL A 13 0.71 -13.40 0.29
CA VAL A 13 1.54 -14.52 -0.17
C VAL A 13 1.98 -14.39 -1.65
N LEU A 14 1.39 -13.46 -2.39
CA LEU A 14 1.76 -13.18 -3.78
C LEU A 14 3.05 -12.34 -3.89
N SER A 15 3.33 -11.49 -2.91
CA SER A 15 4.60 -10.77 -2.84
C SER A 15 5.72 -11.72 -2.41
N PRO A 16 6.85 -11.83 -3.15
CA PRO A 16 7.89 -12.84 -2.85
C PRO A 16 8.60 -12.60 -1.51
N CYS A 17 8.50 -11.40 -0.96
CA CYS A 17 8.98 -11.05 0.38
C CYS A 17 7.93 -11.28 1.49
N GLY A 18 6.68 -11.63 1.12
CA GLY A 18 5.61 -11.96 2.05
C GLY A 18 5.76 -13.37 2.62
N ASP A 19 5.40 -13.56 3.89
CA ASP A 19 5.35 -14.88 4.49
C ASP A 19 4.22 -15.72 3.87
N LEU A 20 4.38 -17.05 3.83
CA LEU A 20 3.37 -17.97 3.29
C LEU A 20 2.07 -17.97 4.11
N GLU A 21 2.09 -17.47 5.34
CA GLU A 21 0.88 -17.29 6.16
C GLU A 21 0.08 -16.03 5.77
N MET A 22 0.58 -15.19 4.85
CA MET A 22 -0.07 -13.96 4.39
C MET A 22 -1.16 -14.22 3.35
N SER A 23 -2.03 -15.21 3.59
CA SER A 23 -3.19 -15.43 2.73
C SER A 23 -4.23 -14.32 2.92
N PRO A 24 -5.06 -14.01 1.91
CA PRO A 24 -6.15 -13.04 2.03
C PRO A 24 -7.08 -13.32 3.20
N THR A 25 -7.39 -14.59 3.47
CA THR A 25 -8.23 -15.01 4.58
C THR A 25 -7.59 -14.72 5.93
N ALA A 26 -6.32 -15.10 6.10
CA ALA A 26 -5.58 -14.84 7.34
C ALA A 26 -5.40 -13.34 7.60
N ILE A 27 -5.10 -12.55 6.57
CA ILE A 27 -4.98 -11.08 6.67
C ILE A 27 -6.29 -10.46 7.15
N VAL A 28 -7.43 -10.82 6.53
CA VAL A 28 -8.74 -10.29 6.91
C VAL A 28 -9.10 -10.68 8.34
N GLU A 29 -8.86 -11.92 8.75
CA GLU A 29 -9.09 -12.38 10.12
C GLU A 29 -8.22 -11.62 11.12
N ARG A 30 -6.95 -11.42 10.80
CA ARG A 30 -6.02 -10.68 11.64
C ARG A 30 -6.41 -9.21 11.76
N ALA A 31 -6.79 -8.56 10.66
CA ALA A 31 -7.27 -7.18 10.65
C ALA A 31 -8.49 -6.99 11.54
N LEU A 32 -9.47 -7.88 11.44
CA LEU A 32 -10.66 -7.87 12.29
C LEU A 32 -10.32 -8.11 13.77
N ALA A 33 -9.41 -9.04 14.07
CA ALA A 33 -8.94 -9.30 15.43
C ALA A 33 -8.21 -8.10 16.04
N ARG A 34 -7.54 -7.27 15.21
CA ARG A 34 -6.91 -5.99 15.60
C ARG A 34 -7.91 -4.84 15.69
N GLY A 35 -9.16 -5.06 15.30
CA GLY A 35 -10.23 -4.04 15.33
C GLY A 35 -10.05 -2.97 14.25
N LEU A 36 -9.47 -3.35 13.10
CA LEU A 36 -9.41 -2.49 11.92
C LEU A 36 -10.79 -2.45 11.24
N ASP A 37 -11.12 -1.30 10.66
CA ASP A 37 -12.36 -1.07 9.91
C ASP A 37 -12.14 -1.20 8.41
N MET A 38 -10.91 -0.96 7.95
CA MET A 38 -10.50 -1.12 6.56
C MET A 38 -9.01 -1.48 6.45
N ILE A 39 -8.68 -2.13 5.34
CA ILE A 39 -7.31 -2.42 4.94
C ILE A 39 -7.14 -2.14 3.44
N ALA A 40 -5.89 -2.07 2.97
CA ALA A 40 -5.60 -2.20 1.54
C ALA A 40 -4.64 -3.38 1.31
N ILE A 41 -4.85 -4.08 0.20
CA ILE A 41 -3.89 -5.06 -0.33
C ILE A 41 -3.07 -4.36 -1.39
N THR A 42 -1.75 -4.42 -1.25
CA THR A 42 -0.79 -3.65 -2.05
C THR A 42 0.44 -4.48 -2.39
N ASP A 43 0.24 -5.65 -2.98
CA ASP A 43 1.33 -6.51 -3.42
C ASP A 43 2.26 -5.79 -4.42
N HIS A 44 3.52 -6.20 -4.47
CA HIS A 44 4.50 -5.61 -5.38
C HIS A 44 4.12 -5.86 -6.84
N ASN A 45 3.98 -4.79 -7.61
CA ASN A 45 3.76 -4.79 -9.07
C ASN A 45 2.64 -5.72 -9.57
N THR A 46 1.66 -6.03 -8.72
CA THR A 46 0.51 -6.86 -9.12
C THR A 46 -0.74 -6.54 -8.30
N THR A 47 -1.91 -6.61 -8.97
CA THR A 47 -3.23 -6.44 -8.34
C THR A 47 -3.99 -7.77 -8.21
N ARG A 48 -3.41 -8.89 -8.65
CA ARG A 48 -4.11 -10.17 -8.87
C ARG A 48 -4.70 -10.79 -7.61
N GLN A 49 -4.15 -10.49 -6.42
CA GLN A 49 -4.69 -11.01 -5.17
C GLN A 49 -5.80 -10.13 -4.55
N VAL A 50 -5.96 -8.89 -5.05
CA VAL A 50 -6.88 -7.89 -4.48
C VAL A 50 -8.32 -8.35 -4.46
N LYS A 51 -8.84 -8.86 -5.58
CA LYS A 51 -10.27 -9.23 -5.71
C LYS A 51 -10.68 -10.35 -4.75
N VAL A 52 -9.78 -11.31 -4.50
CA VAL A 52 -9.99 -12.37 -3.52
C VAL A 52 -10.08 -11.77 -2.11
N ALA A 53 -9.13 -10.92 -1.74
CA ALA A 53 -9.15 -10.25 -0.43
C ALA A 53 -10.40 -9.38 -0.24
N GLN A 54 -10.83 -8.65 -1.28
CA GLN A 54 -12.07 -7.87 -1.26
C GLN A 54 -13.32 -8.75 -1.06
N LYS A 55 -13.37 -9.91 -1.72
CA LYS A 55 -14.46 -10.88 -1.53
C LYS A 55 -14.50 -11.38 -0.10
N VAL A 56 -13.37 -11.87 0.43
CA VAL A 56 -13.24 -12.34 1.80
C VAL A 56 -13.60 -11.25 2.81
N GLY A 57 -13.13 -10.02 2.58
CA GLY A 57 -13.44 -8.86 3.42
C GLY A 57 -14.93 -8.52 3.43
N ARG A 58 -15.59 -8.47 2.26
CA ARG A 58 -17.04 -8.23 2.16
C ARG A 58 -17.84 -9.25 2.94
N ASP A 59 -17.49 -10.53 2.82
CA ASP A 59 -18.20 -11.63 3.50
C ASP A 59 -18.06 -11.56 5.01
N ARG A 60 -17.03 -10.91 5.53
CA ARG A 60 -16.71 -10.75 6.96
C ARG A 60 -16.92 -9.33 7.52
N GLY A 61 -17.37 -8.39 6.69
CA GLY A 61 -17.69 -7.01 7.10
C GLY A 61 -16.50 -6.06 7.22
N LEU A 62 -15.32 -6.43 6.67
CA LEU A 62 -14.15 -5.59 6.54
C LEU A 62 -14.12 -4.91 5.16
N PHE A 63 -13.87 -3.59 5.12
CA PHE A 63 -13.66 -2.91 3.85
C PHE A 63 -12.22 -3.13 3.37
N VAL A 64 -12.06 -3.71 2.19
CA VAL A 64 -10.77 -3.93 1.56
C VAL A 64 -10.63 -3.02 0.35
N LEU A 65 -9.76 -2.03 0.44
CA LEU A 65 -9.39 -1.15 -0.65
C LEU A 65 -8.46 -1.89 -1.61
N GLY A 66 -8.70 -1.76 -2.90
CA GLY A 66 -7.83 -2.32 -3.93
C GLY A 66 -6.62 -1.42 -4.15
N GLY A 67 -5.43 -2.01 -4.19
CA GLY A 67 -4.21 -1.27 -4.44
C GLY A 67 -3.06 -2.15 -4.97
N VAL A 68 -1.92 -1.53 -5.11
CA VAL A 68 -0.64 -2.14 -5.51
C VAL A 68 0.51 -1.26 -5.03
N GLU A 69 1.62 -1.85 -4.64
CA GLU A 69 2.88 -1.15 -4.44
C GLU A 69 3.75 -1.30 -5.69
N VAL A 70 3.84 -0.24 -6.48
CA VAL A 70 4.62 -0.22 -7.71
C VAL A 70 6.07 0.14 -7.38
N THR A 71 7.03 -0.64 -7.88
CA THR A 71 8.44 -0.26 -7.87
C THR A 71 8.74 0.51 -9.16
N SER A 72 9.02 1.80 -9.07
CA SER A 72 9.30 2.67 -10.23
C SER A 72 10.66 2.38 -10.87
N GLN A 73 10.93 2.98 -12.04
CA GLN A 73 12.23 2.93 -12.70
C GLN A 73 13.38 3.44 -11.81
N GLU A 74 13.09 4.37 -10.90
CA GLU A 74 14.04 4.90 -9.91
C GLU A 74 14.22 3.98 -8.70
N GLU A 75 13.57 2.80 -8.69
CA GLU A 75 13.53 1.88 -7.55
C GLU A 75 12.88 2.49 -6.30
N ALA A 76 12.00 3.46 -6.46
CA ALA A 76 11.17 4.00 -5.39
C ALA A 76 9.80 3.32 -5.41
N HIS A 77 9.29 2.96 -4.23
CA HIS A 77 7.99 2.35 -4.10
C HIS A 77 6.87 3.39 -4.09
N CYS A 78 5.76 3.05 -4.73
CA CYS A 78 4.61 3.92 -4.90
C CYS A 78 3.31 3.14 -4.72
N LEU A 79 2.53 3.49 -3.71
CA LEU A 79 1.18 2.95 -3.52
C LEU A 79 0.23 3.58 -4.53
N SER A 80 -0.56 2.74 -5.17
CA SER A 80 -1.61 3.15 -6.09
C SER A 80 -2.90 2.46 -5.68
N TYR A 81 -4.01 3.22 -5.55
CA TYR A 81 -5.29 2.69 -5.08
C TYR A 81 -6.38 2.92 -6.10
N PHE A 82 -7.29 1.96 -6.21
CA PHE A 82 -8.37 1.96 -7.19
C PHE A 82 -9.71 1.59 -6.56
N GLU A 83 -10.79 2.13 -7.13
CA GLU A 83 -12.15 1.93 -6.61
C GLU A 83 -12.81 0.66 -7.13
N THR A 84 -12.58 0.33 -8.42
CA THR A 84 -13.32 -0.73 -9.10
C THR A 84 -12.42 -1.83 -9.63
N ASP A 85 -13.02 -3.00 -9.86
CA ASP A 85 -12.33 -4.15 -10.43
C ASP A 85 -11.80 -3.86 -11.84
N GLU A 86 -12.55 -3.05 -12.64
CA GLU A 86 -12.14 -2.67 -13.98
C GLU A 86 -10.89 -1.78 -13.96
N GLN A 87 -10.79 -0.88 -12.97
CA GLN A 87 -9.60 -0.04 -12.80
C GLN A 87 -8.38 -0.88 -12.39
N LEU A 88 -8.58 -1.86 -11.51
CA LEU A 88 -7.53 -2.80 -11.11
C LEU A 88 -7.04 -3.63 -12.30
N ASP A 89 -7.96 -4.13 -13.13
CA ASP A 89 -7.62 -4.91 -14.34
C ASP A 89 -6.86 -4.04 -15.34
N GLU A 90 -7.34 -2.82 -15.61
CA GLU A 90 -6.68 -1.89 -16.52
C GLU A 90 -5.27 -1.53 -16.04
N PHE A 91 -5.09 -1.31 -14.72
CA PHE A 91 -3.77 -1.02 -14.18
C PHE A 91 -2.87 -2.26 -14.17
N GLN A 92 -3.43 -3.48 -13.99
CA GLN A 92 -2.67 -4.72 -14.13
C GLN A 92 -2.10 -4.87 -15.55
N GLU A 93 -2.85 -4.50 -16.59
CA GLU A 93 -2.33 -4.51 -17.97
C GLU A 93 -1.13 -3.56 -18.13
N VAL A 94 -1.13 -2.41 -17.45
CA VAL A 94 0.02 -1.48 -17.43
C VAL A 94 1.22 -2.15 -16.75
N LEU A 95 1.01 -2.79 -15.59
CA LEU A 95 2.09 -3.48 -14.87
C LEU A 95 2.68 -4.62 -15.69
N ASP A 96 1.84 -5.45 -16.32
CA ASP A 96 2.26 -6.57 -17.17
C ASP A 96 3.07 -6.11 -18.40
N ALA A 97 2.72 -4.94 -18.95
CA ALA A 97 3.42 -4.38 -20.10
C ALA A 97 4.81 -3.82 -19.76
N HIS A 98 5.02 -3.41 -18.50
CA HIS A 98 6.22 -2.67 -18.06
C HIS A 98 7.10 -3.44 -17.08
N LEU A 99 6.63 -4.56 -16.51
CA LEU A 99 7.45 -5.41 -15.65
C LEU A 99 8.52 -6.15 -16.50
N PRO A 100 9.81 -6.07 -16.17
CA PRO A 100 10.84 -6.81 -16.88
C PRO A 100 10.56 -8.32 -16.86
N PRO A 101 10.67 -9.05 -18.00
CA PRO A 101 10.43 -10.48 -18.07
C PRO A 101 11.61 -11.29 -17.51
N ILE A 102 11.93 -11.04 -16.26
CA ILE A 102 12.99 -11.73 -15.51
C ILE A 102 12.30 -12.80 -14.65
N PRO A 103 12.52 -14.11 -14.88
CA PRO A 103 11.90 -15.16 -14.10
C PRO A 103 12.20 -15.01 -12.60
N ASN A 104 11.23 -15.36 -11.77
CA ASN A 104 11.45 -15.45 -10.32
C ASN A 104 12.38 -16.63 -10.00
N ASP A 105 13.19 -16.48 -8.97
CA ASP A 105 14.02 -17.52 -8.37
C ASP A 105 13.51 -17.78 -6.95
N GLU A 106 12.66 -18.80 -6.81
CA GLU A 106 11.98 -19.11 -5.55
C GLU A 106 12.94 -19.44 -4.40
N ASP A 107 14.06 -20.09 -4.71
CA ASP A 107 15.09 -20.43 -3.71
C ASP A 107 15.77 -19.17 -3.15
N ARG A 108 15.78 -18.09 -3.92
CA ARG A 108 16.45 -16.84 -3.57
C ARG A 108 15.50 -15.77 -3.06
N PHE A 109 14.33 -15.64 -3.67
CA PHE A 109 13.42 -14.52 -3.43
C PHE A 109 12.09 -14.91 -2.78
N GLY A 110 11.76 -16.21 -2.75
CA GLY A 110 10.49 -16.72 -2.25
C GLY A 110 9.47 -16.96 -3.35
N TYR A 111 8.32 -17.48 -2.94
CA TYR A 111 7.21 -17.82 -3.83
C TYR A 111 6.37 -16.58 -4.18
N GLN A 112 5.67 -16.65 -5.31
CA GLN A 112 4.73 -15.61 -5.77
C GLN A 112 3.38 -16.26 -6.08
N LEU A 113 2.71 -16.76 -5.03
CA LEU A 113 1.54 -17.63 -5.14
C LEU A 113 0.24 -16.84 -5.24
N ILE A 114 -0.60 -17.19 -6.20
CA ILE A 114 -1.98 -16.72 -6.29
C ILE A 114 -2.87 -17.75 -5.59
N VAL A 115 -3.68 -17.30 -4.64
CA VAL A 115 -4.60 -18.18 -3.90
C VAL A 115 -6.06 -17.73 -4.08
N ASP A 116 -6.99 -18.66 -3.92
CA ASP A 116 -8.43 -18.39 -3.90
C ASP A 116 -8.93 -18.02 -2.51
N GLU A 117 -10.24 -17.85 -2.35
CA GLU A 117 -10.89 -17.51 -1.07
C GLU A 117 -10.88 -18.62 -0.01
N ASN A 118 -10.42 -19.82 -0.35
CA ASN A 118 -10.21 -20.95 0.55
C ASN A 118 -8.72 -21.17 0.86
N ASP A 119 -7.87 -20.23 0.44
CA ASP A 119 -6.41 -20.30 0.54
C ASP A 119 -5.78 -21.46 -0.27
N GLU A 120 -6.50 -21.95 -1.30
CA GLU A 120 -5.98 -22.95 -2.22
C GLU A 120 -5.16 -22.26 -3.32
N ILE A 121 -3.97 -22.81 -3.62
CA ILE A 121 -3.10 -22.26 -4.69
C ILE A 121 -3.76 -22.50 -6.04
N VAL A 122 -4.03 -21.42 -6.79
CA VAL A 122 -4.63 -21.46 -8.13
C VAL A 122 -3.68 -21.02 -9.23
N GLY A 123 -2.53 -20.46 -8.88
CA GLY A 123 -1.51 -20.01 -9.82
C GLY A 123 -0.28 -19.46 -9.13
N GLU A 124 0.65 -18.98 -9.93
CA GLU A 124 1.86 -18.29 -9.51
C GLU A 124 2.27 -17.24 -10.55
N GLU A 125 2.98 -16.21 -10.15
CA GLU A 125 3.58 -15.24 -11.06
C GLU A 125 4.95 -15.71 -11.53
N GLU A 126 5.14 -15.70 -12.85
CA GLU A 126 6.38 -16.18 -13.48
C GLU A 126 7.52 -15.17 -13.30
N TYR A 127 7.23 -13.87 -13.45
CA TYR A 127 8.25 -12.83 -13.42
C TYR A 127 8.41 -12.24 -12.03
N HIS A 128 9.66 -11.91 -11.68
CA HIS A 128 10.01 -11.43 -10.34
C HIS A 128 9.40 -10.06 -10.05
N LEU A 129 8.42 -10.05 -9.15
CA LEU A 129 7.59 -8.89 -8.84
C LEU A 129 8.34 -7.73 -8.14
N LEU A 130 9.51 -7.96 -7.54
CA LEU A 130 10.28 -6.87 -6.89
C LEU A 130 11.11 -6.04 -7.88
N ASN A 131 11.17 -6.41 -9.16
CA ASN A 131 11.89 -5.61 -10.15
C ASN A 131 11.20 -4.27 -10.37
N GLY A 132 12.00 -3.21 -10.56
CA GLY A 132 11.46 -1.93 -11.02
C GLY A 132 10.85 -2.06 -12.42
N ILE A 133 9.65 -1.50 -12.61
CA ILE A 133 9.06 -1.36 -13.94
C ILE A 133 9.81 -0.26 -14.72
N ASP A 134 9.71 -0.28 -16.05
CA ASP A 134 10.39 0.72 -16.90
C ASP A 134 9.60 2.04 -17.05
N VAL A 135 8.82 2.39 -16.01
CA VAL A 135 8.05 3.65 -15.90
C VAL A 135 8.56 4.44 -14.69
N ASP A 136 8.84 5.73 -14.90
CA ASP A 136 9.26 6.63 -13.85
C ASP A 136 8.08 7.05 -12.94
N ILE A 137 8.40 7.70 -11.82
CA ILE A 137 7.42 8.12 -10.81
C ILE A 137 6.32 9.02 -11.39
N ASP A 138 6.68 9.95 -12.28
CA ASP A 138 5.72 10.85 -12.93
C ASP A 138 4.81 10.09 -13.89
N GLY A 139 5.34 9.12 -14.64
CA GLY A 139 4.58 8.23 -15.53
C GLY A 139 3.59 7.35 -14.76
N ILE A 140 4.01 6.79 -13.61
CA ILE A 140 3.09 6.03 -12.74
C ILE A 140 1.96 6.93 -12.26
N TYR A 141 2.26 8.14 -11.79
CA TYR A 141 1.24 9.11 -11.38
C TYR A 141 0.24 9.38 -12.51
N GLU A 142 0.72 9.60 -13.74
CA GLU A 142 -0.12 9.92 -14.90
C GLU A 142 -1.05 8.74 -15.27
N GLU A 143 -0.54 7.51 -15.25
CA GLU A 143 -1.34 6.32 -15.52
C GLU A 143 -2.38 6.06 -14.42
N VAL A 144 -2.01 6.16 -13.14
CA VAL A 144 -2.94 6.01 -12.02
C VAL A 144 -4.08 7.03 -12.12
N HIS A 145 -3.75 8.29 -12.42
CA HIS A 145 -4.77 9.35 -12.55
C HIS A 145 -5.60 9.21 -13.82
N ARG A 146 -5.04 8.74 -14.94
CA ARG A 146 -5.78 8.44 -16.18
C ARG A 146 -6.87 7.40 -15.91
N ILE A 147 -6.57 6.39 -15.11
CA ILE A 147 -7.51 5.32 -14.73
C ILE A 147 -8.48 5.79 -13.64
N GLY A 148 -8.20 6.90 -12.94
CA GLY A 148 -9.04 7.47 -11.89
C GLY A 148 -8.69 7.01 -10.47
N GLY A 149 -7.49 6.46 -10.30
CA GLY A 149 -6.92 6.04 -9.00
C GLY A 149 -6.39 7.17 -8.14
N LEU A 150 -5.72 6.79 -7.05
CA LEU A 150 -4.98 7.66 -6.13
C LEU A 150 -3.52 7.20 -6.07
N PHE A 151 -2.60 8.14 -6.11
CA PHE A 151 -1.16 7.89 -6.09
C PHE A 151 -0.52 8.43 -4.81
N VAL A 152 0.15 7.56 -4.07
CA VAL A 152 0.79 7.87 -2.78
C VAL A 152 2.18 7.23 -2.75
N PRO A 153 3.27 7.98 -2.97
CA PRO A 153 4.61 7.46 -2.77
C PRO A 153 4.78 6.81 -1.40
N ALA A 154 5.28 5.55 -1.41
CA ALA A 154 5.36 4.70 -0.24
C ALA A 154 6.53 5.10 0.66
N HIS A 155 6.33 4.99 1.98
CA HIS A 155 7.36 5.16 3.02
C HIS A 155 8.53 6.07 2.59
N VAL A 156 8.21 7.31 2.13
CA VAL A 156 9.12 8.24 1.42
C VAL A 156 10.47 8.52 2.10
N ASN A 157 10.60 8.16 3.37
CA ASN A 157 11.77 8.36 4.22
C ASN A 157 12.41 7.06 4.74
N LYS A 158 12.08 5.89 4.16
CA LYS A 158 12.73 4.59 4.43
C LYS A 158 14.17 4.60 3.90
N GLY A 159 15.05 3.81 4.50
CA GLY A 159 16.47 3.75 4.10
C GLY A 159 16.73 3.06 2.76
N THR A 160 15.74 2.36 2.22
CA THR A 160 15.77 1.66 0.93
C THR A 160 14.45 1.90 0.19
N THR A 161 14.46 1.78 -1.11
CA THR A 161 13.25 1.78 -1.97
C THR A 161 12.28 2.96 -1.72
N SER A 162 12.81 4.10 -1.31
CA SER A 162 12.03 5.32 -1.02
C SER A 162 12.54 6.50 -1.84
N LEU A 163 11.73 7.56 -1.95
CA LEU A 163 12.18 8.80 -2.62
C LEU A 163 13.47 9.34 -2.01
N THR A 164 13.60 9.33 -0.67
CA THR A 164 14.80 9.88 -0.04
C THR A 164 16.02 8.97 -0.16
N SER A 165 15.85 7.65 -0.29
CA SER A 165 16.99 6.74 -0.49
C SER A 165 17.47 6.72 -1.93
N GLN A 166 16.56 6.83 -2.90
CA GLN A 166 16.88 6.75 -4.32
C GLN A 166 17.30 8.12 -4.89
N LEU A 167 16.56 9.17 -4.53
CA LEU A 167 16.79 10.53 -5.06
C LEU A 167 17.55 11.46 -4.09
N GLY A 168 17.71 11.06 -2.82
CA GLY A 168 18.31 11.89 -1.77
C GLY A 168 17.35 12.90 -1.14
N PHE A 169 16.19 13.14 -1.71
CA PHE A 169 15.16 14.07 -1.24
C PHE A 169 13.79 13.70 -1.82
N VAL A 170 12.72 14.30 -1.30
CA VAL A 170 11.39 14.26 -1.94
C VAL A 170 11.33 15.45 -2.92
N PRO A 171 11.10 15.23 -4.23
CA PRO A 171 11.07 16.34 -5.20
C PRO A 171 10.06 17.45 -4.82
N PRO A 172 10.44 18.73 -4.87
CA PRO A 172 9.52 19.82 -4.51
C PRO A 172 8.29 19.94 -5.43
N ASP A 173 8.42 19.47 -6.66
CA ASP A 173 7.41 19.46 -7.71
C ASP A 173 6.69 18.11 -7.85
N LEU A 174 6.98 17.14 -6.97
CA LEU A 174 6.34 15.83 -6.94
C LEU A 174 4.81 15.96 -7.04
N LYS A 175 4.21 15.23 -7.96
CA LYS A 175 2.77 15.07 -8.09
C LYS A 175 2.37 13.84 -7.26
N ALA A 176 1.45 14.02 -6.30
CA ALA A 176 0.90 12.94 -5.48
C ALA A 176 -0.39 13.39 -4.79
N ASP A 177 -1.25 12.44 -4.41
CA ASP A 177 -2.47 12.70 -3.63
C ASP A 177 -2.19 12.76 -2.13
N GLY A 178 -1.14 12.08 -1.67
CA GLY A 178 -0.65 12.05 -0.30
C GLY A 178 0.75 11.47 -0.25
N LEU A 179 1.31 11.29 0.93
CA LEU A 179 2.62 10.66 1.12
C LEU A 179 2.52 9.66 2.27
N GLU A 180 3.09 8.48 2.09
CA GLU A 180 3.32 7.59 3.22
C GLU A 180 4.67 7.90 3.87
N ILE A 181 4.67 7.98 5.21
CA ILE A 181 5.90 8.05 6.02
C ILE A 181 6.07 6.75 6.78
N ASN A 182 7.31 6.32 6.97
CA ASN A 182 7.58 5.10 7.71
C ASN A 182 7.12 5.21 9.17
N ARG A 183 6.81 4.06 9.78
CA ARG A 183 6.30 3.92 11.16
C ARG A 183 7.17 4.54 12.25
N PHE A 184 8.41 4.91 11.97
CA PHE A 184 9.36 5.46 12.93
C PHE A 184 9.46 6.98 12.91
N THR A 185 8.77 7.66 11.99
CA THR A 185 8.86 9.10 11.75
C THR A 185 7.49 9.75 11.89
N THR A 186 7.44 10.90 12.52
CA THR A 186 6.21 11.72 12.60
C THR A 186 6.10 12.68 11.41
N ARG A 187 4.86 13.10 11.14
CA ARG A 187 4.59 14.23 10.23
C ARG A 187 5.43 15.46 10.60
N ASP A 188 5.52 15.81 11.88
CA ASP A 188 6.26 16.99 12.33
C ASP A 188 7.77 16.86 12.10
N GLU A 189 8.35 15.66 12.26
CA GLU A 189 9.75 15.39 11.94
C GLU A 189 10.00 15.51 10.44
N MET A 190 9.10 14.99 9.60
CA MET A 190 9.18 15.17 8.15
C MET A 190 9.11 16.64 7.75
N LEU A 191 8.18 17.40 8.32
CA LEU A 191 8.02 18.83 8.02
C LEU A 191 9.18 19.69 8.56
N LYS A 192 9.86 19.29 9.64
CA LYS A 192 11.11 19.93 10.08
C LYS A 192 12.22 19.75 9.05
N LYS A 193 12.30 18.60 8.40
CA LYS A 193 13.32 18.29 7.38
C LYS A 193 12.95 18.85 6.00
N PHE A 194 11.67 18.76 5.64
CA PHE A 194 11.14 19.13 4.32
C PHE A 194 9.88 19.97 4.47
N ALA A 195 10.01 21.23 4.85
CA ALA A 195 8.88 22.13 5.16
C ALA A 195 7.88 22.32 3.99
N TYR A 196 8.32 22.15 2.75
CA TYR A 196 7.48 22.27 1.56
C TYR A 196 6.47 21.10 1.41
N LEU A 197 6.68 19.97 2.12
CA LEU A 197 5.76 18.85 2.11
C LEU A 197 4.45 19.11 2.89
N LYS A 198 4.32 20.29 3.54
CA LYS A 198 3.08 20.69 4.25
C LYS A 198 1.82 20.70 3.36
N ARG A 199 2.01 20.71 2.03
CA ARG A 199 0.92 20.67 1.05
C ARG A 199 0.25 19.29 0.94
N PHE A 200 0.92 18.22 1.44
CA PHE A 200 0.40 16.88 1.44
C PHE A 200 -0.16 16.46 2.80
N ASN A 201 -1.18 15.64 2.79
CA ASN A 201 -1.52 14.81 3.92
C ASN A 201 -0.63 13.56 3.93
N PHE A 202 -0.49 12.97 5.12
CA PHE A 202 0.36 11.82 5.33
C PHE A 202 -0.48 10.64 5.79
N ILE A 203 -0.05 9.43 5.39
CA ILE A 203 -0.46 8.14 5.97
C ILE A 203 0.76 7.46 6.58
N THR A 204 0.51 6.52 7.47
CA THR A 204 1.52 5.65 8.07
C THR A 204 0.91 4.28 8.26
N ASP A 205 1.49 3.28 7.67
CA ASP A 205 0.94 1.93 7.59
C ASP A 205 1.92 0.88 8.09
N SER A 206 1.49 -0.37 8.15
CA SER A 206 2.32 -1.44 8.72
C SER A 206 3.43 -1.88 7.78
N ASP A 207 3.21 -1.82 6.46
CA ASP A 207 4.07 -2.45 5.45
C ASP A 207 4.25 -3.95 5.80
N ALA A 208 3.10 -4.60 6.11
CA ALA A 208 3.09 -5.93 6.70
C ALA A 208 3.45 -7.02 5.69
N HIS A 209 4.47 -7.80 6.04
CA HIS A 209 4.92 -8.99 5.32
C HIS A 209 4.76 -10.28 6.16
N TYR A 210 4.34 -10.14 7.40
CA TYR A 210 4.06 -11.22 8.36
C TYR A 210 2.71 -10.97 9.01
N ILE A 211 1.96 -12.04 9.28
CA ILE A 211 0.60 -11.93 9.81
C ILE A 211 0.51 -11.17 11.14
N ASP A 212 1.54 -11.29 11.97
CA ASP A 212 1.61 -10.57 13.25
C ASP A 212 1.74 -9.07 13.09
N ASN A 213 2.26 -8.59 11.96
CA ASN A 213 2.45 -7.16 11.69
C ASN A 213 1.20 -6.46 11.16
N VAL A 214 0.21 -7.19 10.66
CA VAL A 214 -1.05 -6.61 10.18
C VAL A 214 -1.72 -5.81 11.30
N GLY A 215 -1.93 -4.52 11.05
CA GLY A 215 -2.51 -3.59 12.02
C GLY A 215 -1.60 -3.18 13.18
N ASP A 216 -0.29 -3.47 13.13
CA ASP A 216 0.68 -2.96 14.11
C ASP A 216 0.80 -1.44 14.04
N VAL A 217 0.60 -0.91 12.85
CA VAL A 217 0.52 0.53 12.56
C VAL A 217 -0.71 0.74 11.69
N TYR A 218 -1.46 1.80 11.96
CA TYR A 218 -2.64 2.15 11.19
C TYR A 218 -2.96 3.64 11.33
N ASN A 219 -3.72 4.16 10.40
CA ASN A 219 -4.27 5.51 10.45
C ASN A 219 -5.65 5.49 11.12
N VAL A 220 -6.05 6.62 11.67
CA VAL A 220 -7.47 6.88 11.98
C VAL A 220 -8.00 7.88 10.96
N ILE A 221 -8.89 7.42 10.10
CA ILE A 221 -9.47 8.24 9.03
C ILE A 221 -10.85 8.71 9.47
N TYR A 222 -11.04 10.02 9.50
CA TYR A 222 -12.31 10.67 9.86
C TYR A 222 -13.11 10.95 8.58
N MET A 223 -14.13 10.14 8.33
CA MET A 223 -15.00 10.19 7.14
C MET A 223 -16.42 9.79 7.49
N GLU A 224 -17.37 9.91 6.57
CA GLU A 224 -18.77 9.54 6.83
C GLU A 224 -19.01 8.05 6.60
N HIS A 225 -18.44 7.50 5.53
CA HIS A 225 -18.61 6.11 5.12
C HIS A 225 -17.27 5.50 4.71
N ARG A 226 -17.17 4.17 4.79
CA ARG A 226 -16.00 3.40 4.30
C ARG A 226 -16.13 3.21 2.78
N THR A 227 -15.73 4.24 2.01
CA THR A 227 -15.75 4.22 0.55
C THR A 227 -14.47 4.83 -0.01
N PHE A 228 -14.14 4.50 -1.25
CA PHE A 228 -13.00 5.09 -1.96
C PHE A 228 -13.13 6.62 -2.08
N ALA A 229 -14.32 7.11 -2.40
CA ALA A 229 -14.58 8.55 -2.53
C ALA A 229 -14.33 9.30 -1.20
N GLU A 230 -14.75 8.74 -0.06
CA GLU A 230 -14.51 9.31 1.26
C GLU A 230 -13.02 9.28 1.63
N PHE A 231 -12.32 8.18 1.32
CA PHE A 231 -10.87 8.08 1.49
C PHE A 231 -10.13 9.13 0.65
N ARG A 232 -10.53 9.31 -0.62
CA ARG A 232 -10.00 10.37 -1.50
C ARG A 232 -10.14 11.75 -0.87
N MET A 233 -11.33 12.08 -0.34
CA MET A 233 -11.56 13.36 0.34
C MET A 233 -10.71 13.49 1.62
N ALA A 234 -10.57 12.42 2.40
CA ALA A 234 -9.75 12.43 3.60
C ALA A 234 -8.27 12.63 3.28
N LEU A 235 -7.76 11.97 2.24
CA LEU A 235 -6.38 12.11 1.78
C LEU A 235 -6.09 13.55 1.29
N LYS A 236 -7.10 14.23 0.72
CA LYS A 236 -6.99 15.63 0.29
C LYS A 236 -7.35 16.64 1.39
N GLY A 237 -7.91 16.19 2.52
CA GLY A 237 -8.38 17.08 3.58
C GLY A 237 -9.60 17.90 3.20
N GLU A 238 -10.48 17.35 2.36
CA GLU A 238 -11.66 18.02 1.81
C GLU A 238 -12.90 17.83 2.69
N GLU A 239 -13.80 18.81 2.70
CA GLU A 239 -15.12 18.78 3.35
C GLU A 239 -15.09 18.28 4.81
N GLY A 240 -14.00 18.60 5.53
CA GLY A 240 -13.81 18.22 6.93
C GLY A 240 -13.40 16.76 7.17
N ARG A 241 -13.09 16.00 6.10
CA ARG A 241 -12.43 14.71 6.22
C ARG A 241 -10.95 14.93 6.50
N TRP A 242 -10.34 14.04 7.25
CA TRP A 242 -8.92 14.14 7.59
C TRP A 242 -8.36 12.79 8.08
N ILE A 243 -7.03 12.68 8.14
CA ILE A 243 -6.31 11.49 8.55
C ILE A 243 -5.43 11.81 9.75
N ASP A 244 -5.53 11.01 10.80
CA ASP A 244 -4.64 11.03 11.95
C ASP A 244 -3.65 9.85 11.88
N THR A 245 -2.40 10.17 11.66
CA THR A 245 -1.29 9.21 11.65
C THR A 245 -0.66 9.03 13.04
N MET A 246 -1.11 9.79 14.05
CA MET A 246 -0.49 9.86 15.37
C MET A 246 -1.04 8.86 16.37
N ALA A 247 -2.14 8.16 16.06
CA ALA A 247 -2.90 7.31 16.99
C ALA A 247 -2.08 6.11 17.56
N PHE A 248 -0.84 5.90 17.12
CA PHE A 248 -0.11 4.65 17.34
C PHE A 248 1.21 4.68 18.09
N ARG A 249 1.49 5.68 18.93
CA ARG A 249 2.82 5.78 19.58
C ARG A 249 2.87 5.39 21.06
N GLU A 250 1.95 4.58 21.53
CA GLU A 250 1.96 4.13 22.94
C GLU A 250 2.85 2.91 23.23
N ALA A 251 3.36 2.19 22.25
CA ALA A 251 4.30 1.09 22.50
C ALA A 251 5.73 1.53 22.26
N PRO A 252 6.62 1.45 23.29
CA PRO A 252 8.04 1.67 23.06
C PRO A 252 8.56 0.57 22.14
N LEU A 253 8.96 0.95 20.94
CA LEU A 253 9.61 0.06 19.98
C LEU A 253 10.83 -0.59 20.66
N LYS A 254 10.77 -1.88 20.93
CA LYS A 254 11.98 -2.64 21.22
C LYS A 254 12.86 -2.53 19.97
N LYS A 255 13.97 -1.81 20.10
CA LYS A 255 15.02 -1.82 19.09
C LYS A 255 15.42 -3.28 18.86
N ILE A 256 15.03 -3.82 17.71
CA ILE A 256 15.65 -5.04 17.20
C ILE A 256 16.99 -4.55 16.64
N LEU A 257 18.07 -4.86 17.36
CA LEU A 257 19.46 -4.69 16.93
C LEU A 257 19.81 -5.78 15.93
#